data_32552dfa78a349de425e5c08b6c2c729
#
_entry.id   32552dfa78a349de425e5c08b6c2c729
#
_cell.length_a   1.000
_cell.length_b   1.000
_cell.length_c   1.000
_cell.angle_alpha   90.00
_cell.angle_beta   90.00
_cell.angle_gamma   90.00
#
_symmetry.space_group_name_H-M   'P 1'
#
loop_
_entity.id
_entity.type
_entity.pdbx_description
1 polymer ?
#
loop_
_entity_poly.entity_id
_entity_poly.type
_entity_poly.pdbx_seq_one_letter_code
_entity_poly.pdbx_strand_id
1 'polypeptide(L)'
;LVEPTLILTDGEDHGCNEEMQAAYGSLLRPMNGFESCQPLEQLDNRIQPEELMVLMFTSGTTGRSKGVMLCERNFFAVMPHHVRVGQRFCQLKNDPDLLVSHMTLLPMFHLGAFGCLFTWAWMGWAQNLGSLRSFYKDLKRMPSQAMAAVPVLVQSIHHDLMAGKQDKLGDLWALNCMSAMFDPQTLMDLHDHGMVISQLYGSTETTGGGLINFAEDAKHIGSIGKDDGHC
;
A
#
# COMPACT_ATOMS: atom_id res chain seq x y z
N LEU A 1 8.14 -1.02 25.45
CA LEU A 1 8.17 -2.48 25.24
C LEU A 1 6.77 -2.92 24.88
N VAL A 2 6.67 -3.73 23.83
CA VAL A 2 5.41 -4.37 23.44
C VAL A 2 5.37 -5.73 24.11
N GLU A 3 4.29 -6.03 24.80
CA GLU A 3 4.06 -7.35 25.40
C GLU A 3 3.01 -8.07 24.54
N PRO A 4 3.42 -8.85 23.54
CA PRO A 4 2.47 -9.54 22.67
C PRO A 4 1.79 -10.67 23.45
N THR A 5 0.52 -10.90 23.16
CA THR A 5 -0.23 -12.06 23.69
C THR A 5 -0.19 -13.25 22.72
N LEU A 6 0.11 -12.98 21.45
CA LEU A 6 0.20 -13.98 20.41
C LEU A 6 1.15 -13.47 19.31
N ILE A 7 2.00 -14.33 18.79
CA ILE A 7 2.86 -14.05 17.63
C ILE A 7 2.58 -15.11 16.58
N LEU A 8 2.11 -14.68 15.41
CA LEU A 8 1.86 -15.57 14.28
C LEU A 8 3.11 -15.67 13.40
N THR A 9 3.44 -16.90 13.01
CA THR A 9 4.56 -17.20 12.12
C THR A 9 4.06 -17.92 10.87
N ASP A 10 4.81 -17.91 9.79
CA ASP A 10 4.49 -18.62 8.55
C ASP A 10 4.69 -20.15 8.62
N GLY A 11 5.08 -20.65 9.80
CA GLY A 11 5.31 -22.07 10.05
C GLY A 11 6.66 -22.61 9.58
N GLU A 12 7.39 -21.83 8.82
CA GLU A 12 8.80 -22.07 8.50
C GLU A 12 9.59 -21.10 9.40
N ASP A 13 10.76 -21.44 9.86
CA ASP A 13 11.58 -20.60 10.78
C ASP A 13 12.03 -19.25 10.15
N HIS A 14 11.29 -18.72 9.22
CA HIS A 14 11.56 -17.50 8.50
C HIS A 14 11.37 -16.29 9.41
N GLY A 15 12.46 -15.83 10.01
CA GLY A 15 12.53 -14.65 10.84
C GLY A 15 12.42 -14.88 12.34
N CYS A 16 12.19 -16.10 12.81
CA CYS A 16 12.31 -16.46 14.23
C CYS A 16 13.71 -16.96 14.50
N ASN A 17 14.61 -16.07 14.93
CA ASN A 17 15.92 -16.47 15.40
C ASN A 17 15.84 -17.08 16.81
N GLU A 18 16.96 -17.65 17.28
CA GLU A 18 17.04 -18.28 18.61
C GLU A 18 16.63 -17.32 19.75
N GLU A 19 16.89 -16.02 19.61
CA GLU A 19 16.50 -15.01 20.59
C GLU A 19 14.98 -14.83 20.66
N MET A 20 14.28 -14.82 19.52
CA MET A 20 12.82 -14.77 19.48
C MET A 20 12.20 -16.04 20.04
N GLN A 21 12.76 -17.21 19.73
CA GLN A 21 12.30 -18.48 20.28
C GLN A 21 12.50 -18.51 21.81
N ALA A 22 13.63 -18.05 22.31
CA ALA A 22 13.90 -18.01 23.73
C ALA A 22 12.99 -17.00 24.48
N ALA A 23 12.73 -15.84 23.86
CA ALA A 23 11.94 -14.78 24.50
C ALA A 23 10.43 -15.02 24.41
N TYR A 24 9.93 -15.60 23.32
CA TYR A 24 8.51 -15.62 22.97
C TYR A 24 7.99 -17.00 22.53
N GLY A 25 8.76 -18.07 22.69
CA GLY A 25 8.41 -19.40 22.16
C GLY A 25 7.01 -19.90 22.55
N SER A 26 6.55 -19.57 23.77
CA SER A 26 5.21 -19.92 24.24
C SER A 26 4.08 -19.15 23.52
N LEU A 27 4.38 -18.03 22.89
CA LEU A 27 3.43 -17.14 22.20
C LEU A 27 3.44 -17.36 20.69
N LEU A 28 4.46 -18.05 20.15
CA LEU A 28 4.58 -18.34 18.74
C LEU A 28 3.51 -19.35 18.29
N ARG A 29 2.80 -19.05 17.22
CA ARG A 29 1.83 -19.95 16.60
C ARG A 29 1.98 -19.88 15.09
N PRO A 30 2.06 -21.02 14.40
CA PRO A 30 2.09 -21.05 12.95
C PRO A 30 0.75 -20.58 12.38
N MET A 31 0.79 -19.87 11.26
CA MET A 31 -0.39 -19.42 10.54
C MET A 31 -1.10 -20.54 9.75
N ASN A 32 -0.50 -21.72 9.65
CA ASN A 32 -1.13 -22.89 9.06
C ASN A 32 -2.22 -23.43 9.99
N GLY A 33 -3.32 -23.90 9.43
CA GLY A 33 -4.44 -24.48 10.19
C GLY A 33 -5.61 -23.52 10.49
N PHE A 34 -5.56 -22.26 10.08
CA PHE A 34 -6.72 -21.37 10.17
C PHE A 34 -7.92 -21.85 9.35
N GLU A 35 -7.67 -22.63 8.30
CA GLU A 35 -8.70 -23.26 7.46
C GLU A 35 -9.60 -24.23 8.26
N SER A 36 -9.09 -24.77 9.38
CA SER A 36 -9.85 -25.63 10.28
C SER A 36 -10.56 -24.88 11.42
N CYS A 37 -10.37 -23.57 11.52
CA CYS A 37 -11.04 -22.77 12.54
C CYS A 37 -12.52 -22.60 12.20
N GLN A 38 -13.36 -22.68 13.23
CA GLN A 38 -14.80 -22.40 13.05
C GLN A 38 -14.96 -20.89 12.78
N PRO A 39 -15.83 -20.50 11.82
CA PRO A 39 -16.19 -19.11 11.62
C PRO A 39 -16.72 -18.48 12.91
N LEU A 40 -16.40 -17.22 13.13
CA LEU A 40 -17.04 -16.47 14.23
C LEU A 40 -18.51 -16.29 13.92
N GLU A 41 -19.37 -16.61 14.87
CA GLU A 41 -20.83 -16.41 14.75
C GLU A 41 -21.18 -14.92 14.70
N GLN A 42 -20.41 -14.10 15.41
CA GLN A 42 -20.55 -12.64 15.44
C GLN A 42 -19.19 -11.96 15.53
N LEU A 43 -19.06 -10.80 14.87
CA LEU A 43 -17.93 -9.92 15.07
C LEU A 43 -18.09 -9.15 16.37
N ASP A 44 -16.99 -8.92 17.08
CA ASP A 44 -16.98 -8.04 18.24
C ASP A 44 -17.11 -6.58 17.78
N ASN A 45 -18.24 -5.97 18.03
CA ASN A 45 -18.55 -4.58 17.69
C ASN A 45 -18.34 -3.60 18.86
N ARG A 46 -17.70 -4.05 19.94
CA ARG A 46 -17.43 -3.23 21.13
C ARG A 46 -16.13 -2.41 21.02
N ILE A 47 -15.34 -2.64 19.96
CA ILE A 47 -14.11 -1.90 19.71
C ILE A 47 -14.43 -0.41 19.57
N GLN A 48 -13.71 0.41 20.33
CA GLN A 48 -13.88 1.86 20.27
C GLN A 48 -12.93 2.45 19.21
N PRO A 49 -13.33 3.51 18.50
CA PRO A 49 -12.51 4.12 17.45
C PRO A 49 -11.13 4.61 17.92
N GLU A 50 -10.97 4.85 19.21
CA GLU A 50 -9.74 5.29 19.87
C GLU A 50 -8.85 4.14 20.34
N GLU A 51 -9.32 2.90 20.31
CA GLU A 51 -8.51 1.75 20.70
C GLU A 51 -7.38 1.52 19.73
N LEU A 52 -6.23 1.07 20.25
CA LEU A 52 -5.06 0.77 19.44
C LEU A 52 -5.39 -0.36 18.45
N MET A 53 -5.34 -0.05 17.16
CA MET A 53 -5.57 -1.01 16.09
C MET A 53 -4.26 -1.62 15.60
N VAL A 54 -3.23 -0.79 15.41
CA VAL A 54 -1.94 -1.24 14.90
C VAL A 54 -0.80 -0.40 15.47
N LEU A 55 0.33 -1.07 15.72
CA LEU A 55 1.60 -0.46 16.08
C LEU A 55 2.58 -0.67 14.94
N MET A 56 2.96 0.41 14.27
CA MET A 56 3.91 0.36 13.16
C MET A 56 5.24 0.99 13.55
N PHE A 57 6.33 0.29 13.26
CA PHE A 57 7.66 0.76 13.58
C PHE A 57 8.28 1.53 12.43
N THR A 58 8.82 2.70 12.71
CA THR A 58 9.60 3.52 11.77
C THR A 58 11.07 3.50 12.16
N SER A 59 11.97 3.62 11.18
CA SER A 59 13.43 3.58 11.41
C SER A 59 13.97 4.73 12.27
N GLY A 60 13.16 5.75 12.53
CA GLY A 60 13.50 6.92 13.36
C GLY A 60 14.81 7.62 12.94
N THR A 61 14.81 8.93 12.88
CA THR A 61 15.99 9.74 12.55
C THR A 61 17.11 9.65 13.62
N THR A 62 16.79 9.13 14.79
CA THR A 62 17.73 9.00 15.94
C THR A 62 18.36 7.61 16.05
N GLY A 63 18.19 6.73 15.07
CA GLY A 63 18.77 5.37 15.05
C GLY A 63 18.02 4.33 15.88
N ARG A 64 17.02 4.70 16.67
CA ARG A 64 16.13 3.77 17.36
C ARG A 64 14.78 3.74 16.69
N SER A 65 14.27 2.54 16.42
CA SER A 65 12.91 2.37 15.90
C SER A 65 11.90 2.97 16.88
N LYS A 66 10.92 3.70 16.32
CA LYS A 66 9.80 4.28 17.07
C LYS A 66 8.52 3.59 16.67
N GLY A 67 7.72 3.20 17.64
CA GLY A 67 6.40 2.63 17.42
C GLY A 67 5.37 3.74 17.27
N VAL A 68 4.75 3.83 16.10
CA VAL A 68 3.63 4.72 15.82
C VAL A 68 2.34 3.99 16.16
N MET A 69 1.59 4.53 17.09
CA MET A 69 0.33 3.96 17.57
C MET A 69 -0.81 4.52 16.72
N LEU A 70 -1.49 3.65 16.00
CA LEU A 70 -2.61 4.02 15.14
C LEU A 70 -3.89 3.32 15.63
N CYS A 71 -4.96 4.09 15.80
CA CYS A 71 -6.28 3.59 16.12
C CYS A 71 -7.18 3.58 14.88
N GLU A 72 -8.34 2.97 14.97
CA GLU A 72 -9.31 2.89 13.87
C GLU A 72 -9.69 4.28 13.34
N ARG A 73 -9.90 5.27 14.22
CA ARG A 73 -10.21 6.66 13.85
C ARG A 73 -9.17 7.26 12.91
N ASN A 74 -7.88 6.92 13.06
CA ASN A 74 -6.84 7.44 12.18
C ASN A 74 -7.04 6.98 10.73
N PHE A 75 -7.39 5.70 10.53
CA PHE A 75 -7.67 5.16 9.20
C PHE A 75 -8.91 5.77 8.60
N PHE A 76 -10.00 5.89 9.35
CA PHE A 76 -11.23 6.53 8.85
C PHE A 76 -11.05 8.00 8.53
N ALA A 77 -10.20 8.72 9.25
CA ALA A 77 -9.91 10.13 8.96
C ALA A 77 -9.22 10.33 7.61
N VAL A 78 -8.31 9.42 7.22
CA VAL A 78 -7.58 9.52 5.94
C VAL A 78 -8.26 8.79 4.79
N MET A 79 -9.22 7.92 5.08
CA MET A 79 -9.93 7.13 4.06
C MET A 79 -10.53 7.99 2.93
N PRO A 80 -11.25 9.10 3.19
CA PRO A 80 -11.80 9.95 2.15
C PRO A 80 -10.73 10.49 1.21
N HIS A 81 -9.54 10.80 1.73
CA HIS A 81 -8.40 11.25 0.96
C HIS A 81 -7.92 10.17 -0.04
N HIS A 82 -7.76 8.95 0.44
CA HIS A 82 -7.33 7.83 -0.41
C HIS A 82 -8.40 7.41 -1.44
N VAL A 83 -9.68 7.41 -1.05
CA VAL A 83 -10.81 7.08 -1.94
C VAL A 83 -10.88 8.03 -3.15
N ARG A 84 -10.48 9.30 -3.00
CA ARG A 84 -10.41 10.24 -4.12
C ARG A 84 -9.48 9.79 -5.24
N VAL A 85 -8.40 9.08 -4.92
CA VAL A 85 -7.52 8.48 -5.95
C VAL A 85 -8.33 7.54 -6.82
N GLY A 86 -9.10 6.65 -6.22
CA GLY A 86 -9.97 5.75 -6.94
C GLY A 86 -11.07 6.46 -7.72
N GLN A 87 -11.74 7.44 -7.10
CA GLN A 87 -12.75 8.26 -7.78
C GLN A 87 -12.17 8.99 -8.99
N ARG A 88 -10.93 9.48 -8.89
CA ARG A 88 -10.25 10.09 -10.03
C ARG A 88 -9.99 9.09 -11.15
N PHE A 89 -9.65 7.85 -10.83
CA PHE A 89 -9.52 6.79 -11.83
C PHE A 89 -10.84 6.53 -12.54
N CYS A 90 -11.95 6.46 -11.81
CA CYS A 90 -13.29 6.35 -12.39
C CYS A 90 -13.59 7.51 -13.36
N GLN A 91 -13.30 8.74 -12.97
CA GLN A 91 -13.47 9.93 -13.80
C GLN A 91 -12.63 9.87 -15.08
N LEU A 92 -11.34 9.53 -14.96
CA LEU A 92 -10.42 9.46 -16.10
C LEU A 92 -10.81 8.36 -17.10
N LYS A 93 -11.44 7.30 -16.64
CA LYS A 93 -11.97 6.21 -17.48
C LYS A 93 -13.41 6.44 -17.92
N ASN A 94 -14.05 7.52 -17.44
CA ASN A 94 -15.47 7.82 -17.66
C ASN A 94 -16.38 6.64 -17.29
N ASP A 95 -16.04 5.96 -16.21
CA ASP A 95 -16.75 4.79 -15.70
C ASP A 95 -16.91 4.92 -14.16
N PRO A 96 -18.09 5.31 -13.68
CA PRO A 96 -18.34 5.49 -12.26
C PRO A 96 -18.33 4.16 -11.46
N ASP A 97 -18.59 3.06 -12.14
CA ASP A 97 -18.66 1.71 -11.57
C ASP A 97 -17.39 0.90 -11.81
N LEU A 98 -16.30 1.60 -12.21
CA LEU A 98 -15.01 0.98 -12.50
C LEU A 98 -14.53 0.14 -11.34
N LEU A 99 -14.36 -1.15 -11.56
CA LEU A 99 -13.71 -2.07 -10.64
C LEU A 99 -12.25 -2.26 -11.06
N VAL A 100 -11.34 -2.00 -10.14
CA VAL A 100 -9.90 -2.08 -10.38
C VAL A 100 -9.28 -3.19 -9.54
N SER A 101 -8.42 -3.99 -10.14
CA SER A 101 -7.47 -4.80 -9.39
C SER A 101 -6.22 -3.96 -9.12
N HIS A 102 -5.90 -3.75 -7.85
CA HIS A 102 -4.74 -2.99 -7.42
C HIS A 102 -3.66 -3.94 -6.92
N MET A 103 -2.42 -3.75 -7.38
CA MET A 103 -1.27 -4.53 -6.92
C MET A 103 -0.46 -3.77 -5.89
N THR A 104 -0.15 -4.43 -4.79
CA THR A 104 0.77 -3.96 -3.77
C THR A 104 1.99 -4.87 -3.69
N LEU A 105 3.17 -4.29 -3.89
CA LEU A 105 4.46 -4.98 -3.82
C LEU A 105 5.26 -4.56 -2.58
N LEU A 106 4.72 -3.65 -1.80
CA LEU A 106 5.32 -3.18 -0.55
C LEU A 106 5.06 -4.19 0.58
N PRO A 107 6.00 -4.33 1.52
CA PRO A 107 5.80 -5.18 2.68
C PRO A 107 4.60 -4.72 3.54
N MET A 108 3.83 -5.67 4.05
CA MET A 108 2.63 -5.38 4.85
C MET A 108 2.91 -4.71 6.21
N PHE A 109 4.17 -4.75 6.69
CA PHE A 109 4.58 -3.97 7.86
C PHE A 109 4.80 -2.48 7.56
N HIS A 110 4.71 -2.08 6.29
CA HIS A 110 4.77 -0.68 5.86
C HIS A 110 3.36 -0.14 5.67
N LEU A 111 3.09 1.05 6.21
CA LEU A 111 1.75 1.66 6.17
C LEU A 111 1.21 1.80 4.75
N GLY A 112 2.05 2.11 3.77
CA GLY A 112 1.64 2.23 2.36
C GLY A 112 1.02 0.95 1.80
N ALA A 113 1.46 -0.23 2.25
CA ALA A 113 0.82 -1.49 1.88
C ALA A 113 -0.40 -1.78 2.74
N PHE A 114 -0.25 -1.67 4.05
CA PHE A 114 -1.32 -1.96 5.01
C PHE A 114 -2.54 -1.06 4.79
N GLY A 115 -2.34 0.25 4.60
CA GLY A 115 -3.41 1.21 4.33
C GLY A 115 -4.14 0.95 3.01
N CYS A 116 -3.45 0.47 1.98
CA CYS A 116 -4.07 0.09 0.72
C CYS A 116 -5.15 -0.98 0.89
N LEU A 117 -4.99 -1.94 1.82
CA LEU A 117 -6.01 -2.96 2.06
C LEU A 117 -7.35 -2.35 2.44
N PHE A 118 -7.34 -1.37 3.32
CA PHE A 118 -8.58 -0.69 3.76
C PHE A 118 -9.18 0.15 2.64
N THR A 119 -8.37 0.93 1.95
CA THR A 119 -8.81 1.83 0.89
C THR A 119 -9.51 1.08 -0.23
N TRP A 120 -8.85 0.05 -0.75
CA TRP A 120 -9.37 -0.67 -1.92
C TRP A 120 -10.51 -1.61 -1.55
N ALA A 121 -10.48 -2.21 -0.34
CA ALA A 121 -11.61 -2.96 0.18
C ALA A 121 -12.85 -2.08 0.37
N TRP A 122 -12.68 -0.84 0.83
CA TRP A 122 -13.77 0.13 0.94
C TRP A 122 -14.41 0.47 -0.41
N MET A 123 -13.60 0.51 -1.46
CA MET A 123 -14.06 0.75 -2.83
C MET A 123 -14.60 -0.50 -3.52
N GLY A 124 -14.57 -1.67 -2.88
CA GLY A 124 -14.93 -2.94 -3.50
C GLY A 124 -13.92 -3.43 -4.55
N TRP A 125 -12.71 -2.91 -4.53
CA TRP A 125 -11.65 -3.25 -5.48
C TRP A 125 -10.85 -4.46 -5.02
N ALA A 126 -10.35 -5.24 -5.99
CA ALA A 126 -9.47 -6.37 -5.69
C ALA A 126 -8.07 -5.90 -5.30
N GLN A 127 -7.50 -6.54 -4.29
CA GLN A 127 -6.14 -6.29 -3.85
C GLN A 127 -5.28 -7.52 -4.13
N ASN A 128 -4.32 -7.37 -5.04
CA ASN A 128 -3.32 -8.38 -5.37
C ASN A 128 -2.03 -8.11 -4.57
N LEU A 129 -1.52 -9.12 -3.89
CA LEU A 129 -0.26 -9.03 -3.16
C LEU A 129 0.83 -9.73 -3.98
N GLY A 130 1.86 -8.99 -4.34
CA GLY A 130 2.98 -9.48 -5.12
C GLY A 130 4.32 -9.20 -4.44
N SER A 131 5.41 -9.40 -5.16
CA SER A 131 6.77 -9.16 -4.70
C SER A 131 7.57 -8.34 -5.71
N LEU A 132 8.41 -7.44 -5.22
CA LEU A 132 9.35 -6.69 -6.05
C LEU A 132 10.25 -7.60 -6.91
N ARG A 133 10.60 -8.79 -6.39
CA ARG A 133 11.47 -9.73 -7.09
C ARG A 133 10.80 -10.46 -8.25
N SER A 134 9.47 -10.61 -8.19
CA SER A 134 8.67 -11.34 -9.17
C SER A 134 7.67 -10.47 -9.92
N PHE A 135 7.80 -9.16 -9.85
CA PHE A 135 6.86 -8.14 -10.31
C PHE A 135 6.17 -8.48 -11.65
N TYR A 136 6.94 -8.66 -12.74
CA TYR A 136 6.34 -8.97 -14.03
C TYR A 136 5.65 -10.34 -14.11
N LYS A 137 6.17 -11.31 -13.35
CA LYS A 137 5.54 -12.63 -13.23
C LYS A 137 4.22 -12.52 -12.46
N ASP A 138 4.20 -11.70 -11.42
CA ASP A 138 3.01 -11.47 -10.60
C ASP A 138 1.95 -10.70 -11.39
N LEU A 139 2.31 -9.66 -12.17
CA LEU A 139 1.39 -8.98 -13.08
C LEU A 139 0.75 -9.90 -14.10
N LYS A 140 1.54 -10.84 -14.64
CA LYS A 140 1.01 -11.84 -15.59
C LYS A 140 0.07 -12.84 -14.93
N ARG A 141 0.34 -13.20 -13.67
CA ARG A 141 -0.46 -14.17 -12.89
C ARG A 141 -1.72 -13.54 -12.31
N MET A 142 -1.63 -12.31 -11.89
CA MET A 142 -2.68 -11.51 -11.25
C MET A 142 -2.81 -10.18 -12.00
N PRO A 143 -3.51 -10.14 -13.14
CA PRO A 143 -3.68 -8.91 -13.91
C PRO A 143 -4.18 -7.78 -13.02
N SER A 144 -3.48 -6.66 -13.05
CA SER A 144 -3.75 -5.51 -12.18
C SER A 144 -3.69 -4.22 -12.99
N GLN A 145 -4.71 -3.38 -12.82
CA GLN A 145 -4.85 -2.12 -13.54
C GLN A 145 -4.13 -0.96 -12.87
N ALA A 146 -4.00 -1.03 -11.54
CA ALA A 146 -3.32 -0.01 -10.75
C ALA A 146 -2.28 -0.64 -9.81
N MET A 147 -1.30 0.14 -9.39
CA MET A 147 -0.25 -0.35 -8.52
C MET A 147 0.30 0.75 -7.61
N ALA A 148 0.58 0.37 -6.34
CA ALA A 148 1.43 1.18 -5.46
C ALA A 148 2.89 1.08 -5.92
N ALA A 149 3.49 2.20 -6.27
CA ALA A 149 4.80 2.25 -6.89
C ALA A 149 5.82 3.05 -6.07
N VAL A 150 7.01 2.50 -5.95
CA VAL A 150 8.20 3.16 -5.40
C VAL A 150 9.19 3.47 -6.52
N PRO A 151 10.19 4.38 -6.31
CA PRO A 151 11.05 4.83 -7.39
C PRO A 151 11.70 3.73 -8.23
N VAL A 152 12.16 2.66 -7.62
CA VAL A 152 12.82 1.54 -8.34
C VAL A 152 11.85 0.84 -9.32
N LEU A 153 10.58 0.73 -8.97
CA LEU A 153 9.56 0.17 -9.86
C LEU A 153 9.23 1.13 -11.00
N VAL A 154 9.05 2.40 -10.67
CA VAL A 154 8.76 3.44 -11.67
C VAL A 154 9.88 3.50 -12.71
N GLN A 155 11.14 3.46 -12.27
CA GLN A 155 12.30 3.40 -13.19
C GLN A 155 12.31 2.15 -14.07
N SER A 156 11.96 0.98 -13.52
CA SER A 156 11.89 -0.27 -14.29
C SER A 156 10.78 -0.22 -15.33
N ILE A 157 9.60 0.29 -14.96
CA ILE A 157 8.47 0.46 -15.88
C ILE A 157 8.82 1.46 -16.97
N HIS A 158 9.38 2.61 -16.61
CA HIS A 158 9.85 3.62 -17.56
C HIS A 158 10.84 3.03 -18.56
N HIS A 159 11.89 2.36 -18.10
CA HIS A 159 12.88 1.71 -18.96
C HIS A 159 12.23 0.74 -19.96
N ASP A 160 11.29 -0.08 -19.52
CA ASP A 160 10.62 -1.05 -20.40
C ASP A 160 9.67 -0.37 -21.39
N LEU A 161 8.95 0.68 -20.97
CA LEU A 161 8.12 1.47 -21.89
C LEU A 161 8.93 2.18 -22.97
N MET A 162 10.04 2.85 -22.60
CA MET A 162 10.95 3.50 -23.55
C MET A 162 11.61 2.50 -24.51
N ALA A 163 11.75 1.25 -24.10
CA ALA A 163 12.24 0.16 -24.93
C ALA A 163 11.16 -0.52 -25.79
N GLY A 164 9.91 0.00 -25.79
CA GLY A 164 8.78 -0.56 -26.54
C GLY A 164 8.27 -1.91 -26.02
N LYS A 165 8.47 -2.21 -24.72
CA LYS A 165 8.09 -3.48 -24.07
C LYS A 165 6.84 -3.35 -23.19
N GLN A 166 5.88 -2.54 -23.63
CA GLN A 166 4.63 -2.30 -22.88
C GLN A 166 3.78 -3.56 -22.65
N ASP A 167 3.95 -4.58 -23.49
CA ASP A 167 3.30 -5.88 -23.33
C ASP A 167 3.63 -6.58 -22.00
N LYS A 168 4.77 -6.24 -21.40
CA LYS A 168 5.15 -6.75 -20.06
C LYS A 168 4.25 -6.24 -18.94
N LEU A 169 3.61 -5.09 -19.13
CA LEU A 169 2.79 -4.43 -18.12
C LEU A 169 1.37 -4.98 -18.09
N GLY A 170 0.96 -5.73 -19.14
CA GLY A 170 -0.40 -6.28 -19.24
C GLY A 170 -1.45 -5.17 -19.15
N ASP A 171 -2.35 -5.29 -18.17
CA ASP A 171 -3.46 -4.36 -17.97
C ASP A 171 -3.09 -3.12 -17.11
N LEU A 172 -1.84 -2.98 -16.68
CA LEU A 172 -1.42 -1.88 -15.81
C LEU A 172 -1.43 -0.55 -16.53
N TRP A 173 -2.24 0.39 -16.06
CA TRP A 173 -2.34 1.74 -16.61
C TRP A 173 -2.26 2.86 -15.54
N ALA A 174 -2.22 2.54 -14.23
CA ALA A 174 -2.16 3.53 -13.18
C ALA A 174 -1.07 3.22 -12.14
N LEU A 175 -0.35 4.26 -11.74
CA LEU A 175 0.68 4.21 -10.71
C LEU A 175 0.37 5.17 -9.58
N ASN A 176 0.26 4.64 -8.37
CA ASN A 176 0.19 5.42 -7.14
C ASN A 176 1.62 5.57 -6.59
N CYS A 177 2.29 6.64 -6.97
CA CYS A 177 3.67 6.94 -6.60
C CYS A 177 3.75 7.44 -5.17
N MET A 178 4.49 6.74 -4.30
CA MET A 178 4.57 7.04 -2.87
C MET A 178 5.93 6.71 -2.27
N SER A 179 6.11 7.09 -1.04
CA SER A 179 7.25 6.77 -0.17
C SER A 179 8.57 7.51 -0.44
N ALA A 180 8.74 8.17 -1.57
CA ALA A 180 9.92 8.97 -1.88
C ALA A 180 9.64 9.96 -3.02
N MET A 181 10.61 10.82 -3.30
CA MET A 181 10.58 11.69 -4.47
C MET A 181 10.86 10.90 -5.75
N PHE A 182 10.20 11.32 -6.83
CA PHE A 182 10.37 10.77 -8.17
C PHE A 182 10.97 11.82 -9.09
N ASP A 183 11.74 11.37 -10.05
CA ASP A 183 12.25 12.25 -11.10
C ASP A 183 11.09 12.75 -11.97
N PRO A 184 10.87 14.08 -12.09
CA PRO A 184 9.76 14.64 -12.84
C PRO A 184 9.75 14.24 -14.31
N GLN A 185 10.94 14.12 -14.96
CA GLN A 185 11.01 13.73 -16.37
C GLN A 185 10.54 12.30 -16.57
N THR A 186 10.94 11.39 -15.68
CA THR A 186 10.44 10.00 -15.68
C THR A 186 8.92 9.92 -15.57
N LEU A 187 8.32 10.73 -14.69
CA LEU A 187 6.86 10.76 -14.55
C LEU A 187 6.17 11.36 -15.79
N MET A 188 6.77 12.39 -16.42
CA MET A 188 6.26 12.97 -17.66
C MET A 188 6.28 11.93 -18.80
N ASP A 189 7.38 11.24 -18.97
CA ASP A 189 7.52 10.22 -20.01
C ASP A 189 6.47 9.11 -19.85
N LEU A 190 6.22 8.66 -18.60
CA LEU A 190 5.19 7.68 -18.31
C LEU A 190 3.77 8.20 -18.61
N HIS A 191 3.49 9.45 -18.23
CA HIS A 191 2.23 10.11 -18.53
C HIS A 191 1.98 10.21 -20.05
N ASP A 192 2.99 10.63 -20.80
CA ASP A 192 2.93 10.75 -22.26
C ASP A 192 2.72 9.40 -22.97
N HIS A 193 3.09 8.31 -22.30
CA HIS A 193 2.79 6.93 -22.71
C HIS A 193 1.43 6.41 -22.21
N GLY A 194 0.58 7.28 -21.68
CA GLY A 194 -0.79 6.95 -21.29
C GLY A 194 -0.95 6.37 -19.88
N MET A 195 0.11 6.41 -19.05
CA MET A 195 -0.01 6.03 -17.65
C MET A 195 -0.69 7.13 -16.83
N VAL A 196 -1.64 6.76 -16.00
CA VAL A 196 -2.21 7.66 -15.00
C VAL A 196 -1.32 7.66 -13.77
N ILE A 197 -0.83 8.84 -13.39
CA ILE A 197 0.10 9.00 -12.26
C ILE A 197 -0.60 9.76 -11.13
N SER A 198 -0.63 9.18 -9.95
CA SER A 198 -0.91 9.91 -8.72
C SER A 198 0.34 9.89 -7.82
N GLN A 199 0.67 11.03 -7.24
CA GLN A 199 1.74 11.17 -6.27
C GLN A 199 1.14 11.42 -4.89
N LEU A 200 1.49 10.58 -3.92
CA LEU A 200 0.99 10.66 -2.56
C LEU A 200 2.16 10.98 -1.61
N TYR A 201 1.97 12.03 -0.83
CA TYR A 201 2.89 12.42 0.24
C TYR A 201 2.21 12.21 1.59
N GLY A 202 2.86 11.47 2.45
CA GLY A 202 2.42 11.18 3.80
C GLY A 202 3.49 10.44 4.59
N SER A 203 3.19 10.18 5.86
CA SER A 203 4.08 9.43 6.76
C SER A 203 3.28 8.40 7.56
N THR A 204 3.98 7.56 8.29
CA THR A 204 3.31 6.62 9.21
C THR A 204 2.53 7.36 10.29
N GLU A 205 3.08 8.46 10.78
CA GLU A 205 2.49 9.31 11.81
C GLU A 205 1.22 10.02 11.35
N THR A 206 1.06 10.24 10.04
CA THR A 206 -0.16 10.82 9.44
C THR A 206 -1.09 9.75 8.87
N THR A 207 -0.88 8.48 9.21
CA THR A 207 -1.64 7.33 8.71
C THR A 207 -1.63 7.23 7.17
N GLY A 208 -0.54 7.71 6.53
CA GLY A 208 -0.42 7.79 5.07
C GLY A 208 -1.23 8.90 4.42
N GLY A 209 -1.99 9.66 5.20
CA GLY A 209 -2.68 10.87 4.75
C GLY A 209 -1.72 12.02 4.57
N GLY A 210 -2.09 12.99 3.75
CA GLY A 210 -1.29 14.16 3.49
C GLY A 210 -1.71 14.86 2.20
N LEU A 211 -0.85 14.87 1.20
CA LEU A 211 -1.08 15.58 -0.05
C LEU A 211 -1.19 14.60 -1.21
N ILE A 212 -2.06 14.92 -2.17
CA ILE A 212 -2.19 14.18 -3.44
C ILE A 212 -1.96 15.11 -4.60
N ASN A 213 -1.18 14.66 -5.55
CA ASN A 213 -1.04 15.24 -6.87
C ASN A 213 -1.46 14.22 -7.94
N PHE A 214 -2.44 14.59 -8.75
CA PHE A 214 -2.72 13.89 -10.01
C PHE A 214 -1.95 14.62 -11.10
N ALA A 215 -0.83 14.09 -11.51
CA ALA A 215 0.07 14.68 -12.50
C ALA A 215 -0.61 14.74 -13.88
N GLU A 216 -1.51 15.73 -14.06
CA GLU A 216 -2.32 15.90 -15.27
C GLU A 216 -1.67 16.86 -16.27
N ASP A 217 -0.68 17.60 -15.84
CA ASP A 217 0.08 18.49 -16.70
C ASP A 217 1.57 18.55 -16.30
N ALA A 218 2.40 18.90 -17.26
CA ALA A 218 3.85 19.00 -17.08
C ALA A 218 4.27 20.03 -16.01
N LYS A 219 3.44 21.05 -15.75
CA LYS A 219 3.74 22.10 -14.78
C LYS A 219 3.69 21.61 -13.34
N HIS A 220 2.83 20.64 -13.07
CA HIS A 220 2.59 20.14 -11.72
C HIS A 220 3.19 18.75 -11.47
N ILE A 221 3.70 18.09 -12.51
CA ILE A 221 4.49 16.86 -12.37
C ILE A 221 5.69 17.14 -11.47
N GLY A 222 5.90 16.29 -10.46
CA GLY A 222 6.95 16.48 -9.44
C GLY A 222 6.53 17.29 -8.22
N SER A 223 5.35 17.91 -8.22
CA SER A 223 4.76 18.46 -7.01
C SER A 223 4.23 17.34 -6.12
N ILE A 224 4.28 17.52 -4.80
CA ILE A 224 3.64 16.62 -3.84
C ILE A 224 2.13 16.81 -3.75
N GLY A 225 1.58 17.79 -4.47
CA GLY A 225 0.15 18.06 -4.52
C GLY A 225 -0.34 19.15 -3.60
N LYS A 226 -1.64 19.17 -3.38
CA LYS A 226 -2.34 20.12 -2.53
C LYS A 226 -2.99 19.38 -1.37
N ASP A 227 -3.15 20.10 -0.27
CA ASP A 227 -4.12 19.75 0.75
C ASP A 227 -5.52 19.81 0.13
N ASP A 228 -6.27 18.78 0.29
CA ASP A 228 -7.64 18.67 -0.19
C ASP A 228 -8.68 19.03 0.89
N GLY A 229 -8.24 19.63 2.00
CA GLY A 229 -9.07 20.12 3.09
C GLY A 229 -9.44 19.06 4.13
N HIS A 230 -8.70 17.95 4.19
CA HIS A 230 -8.91 16.87 5.15
C HIS A 230 -7.68 16.56 6.03
N CYS A 231 -6.64 17.38 5.99
CA CYS A 231 -5.48 17.32 6.89
C CYS A 231 -5.56 18.36 7.99
#